data_71652bae39d63e60b01f4a3106edb89b
#
_entry.id   71652bae39d63e60b01f4a3106edb89b
#
_cell.length_a   1.000
_cell.length_b   1.000
_cell.length_c   1.000
_cell.angle_alpha   90.00
_cell.angle_beta   90.00
_cell.angle_gamma   90.00
#
_symmetry.space_group_name_H-M   'P 1'
#
loop_
_entity.id
_entity.type
_entity.pdbx_description
1 polymer ?
#
loop_
_entity_poly.entity_id
_entity_poly.type
_entity_poly.pdbx_seq_one_letter_code
_entity_poly.pdbx_strand_id
1 'polypeptide(L)'
;MRSLAIGAILAGSALSPLCAQSLDARLPTCFACHGENGTSQIPETPSLGAQTAFYTTVELLMFRDKLRVTEPMNEMTKGLSDADLQKAADIISKLPPPQPVSDTPDAARMERARALSQQNHCNFCHQSNYAGQENVPRLAGQREDYLLKALRGYRDNSRRGYDAQMSEVVYAMKDEDFVELAYFLARLK
;
A
#
# COMPACT_ATOMS: atom_id res chain seq x y z
N MET A 1 76.40 8.82 -13.88
CA MET A 1 75.35 7.88 -13.54
C MET A 1 74.29 8.62 -12.75
N ARG A 2 73.16 8.97 -13.38
CA ARG A 2 72.05 9.69 -12.73
C ARG A 2 70.89 8.68 -12.48
N SER A 3 70.60 8.39 -11.22
CA SER A 3 69.48 7.53 -10.83
C SER A 3 68.20 8.34 -10.82
N LEU A 4 67.24 7.94 -11.67
CA LEU A 4 65.86 8.45 -11.60
C LEU A 4 65.07 7.61 -10.61
N ALA A 5 64.59 8.26 -9.57
CA ALA A 5 63.60 7.66 -8.66
C ALA A 5 62.19 7.87 -9.20
N ILE A 6 61.50 6.76 -9.54
CA ILE A 6 60.08 6.78 -9.95
C ILE A 6 59.22 6.69 -8.70
N GLY A 7 58.58 7.80 -8.35
CA GLY A 7 57.59 7.85 -7.29
C GLY A 7 56.25 7.25 -7.75
N ALA A 8 55.81 6.13 -7.16
CA ALA A 8 54.52 5.55 -7.38
C ALA A 8 53.45 6.36 -6.56
N ILE A 9 52.56 7.03 -7.29
CA ILE A 9 51.38 7.68 -6.71
C ILE A 9 50.30 6.61 -6.53
N LEU A 10 50.07 6.19 -5.32
CA LEU A 10 48.91 5.36 -4.93
C LEU A 10 47.66 6.24 -4.91
N ALA A 11 46.85 6.18 -6.00
CA ALA A 11 45.53 6.77 -6.02
C ALA A 11 44.61 5.93 -5.13
N GLY A 12 44.37 6.38 -3.91
CA GLY A 12 43.37 5.80 -2.98
C GLY A 12 41.97 6.07 -3.50
N SER A 13 41.33 5.02 -4.05
CA SER A 13 39.89 5.07 -4.37
C SER A 13 39.09 5.21 -3.07
N ALA A 14 38.59 6.40 -2.77
CA ALA A 14 37.64 6.64 -1.70
C ALA A 14 36.34 5.92 -2.09
N LEU A 15 36.07 4.77 -1.47
CA LEU A 15 34.76 4.12 -1.49
C LEU A 15 33.79 5.04 -0.72
N SER A 16 33.07 5.90 -1.44
CA SER A 16 31.94 6.64 -0.85
C SER A 16 30.96 5.61 -0.29
N PRO A 17 30.54 5.70 0.97
CA PRO A 17 29.47 4.84 1.47
C PRO A 17 28.23 5.08 0.59
N LEU A 18 27.62 3.99 0.09
CA LEU A 18 26.31 4.04 -0.54
C LEU A 18 25.33 4.53 0.53
N CYS A 19 25.15 5.85 0.57
CA CYS A 19 24.22 6.47 1.51
C CYS A 19 22.82 5.97 1.12
N ALA A 20 22.17 5.21 2.00
CA ALA A 20 20.78 4.88 1.84
C ALA A 20 20.01 6.19 1.61
N GLN A 21 19.29 6.30 0.49
CA GLN A 21 18.54 7.52 0.20
C GLN A 21 17.56 7.80 1.35
N SER A 22 17.57 9.04 1.85
CA SER A 22 16.64 9.45 2.90
C SER A 22 15.18 9.28 2.42
N LEU A 23 14.26 9.14 3.37
CA LEU A 23 12.83 9.08 3.04
C LEU A 23 12.40 10.28 2.17
N ASP A 24 12.85 11.48 2.49
CA ASP A 24 12.47 12.70 1.76
C ASP A 24 12.89 12.64 0.27
N ALA A 25 14.01 12.01 -0.03
CA ALA A 25 14.46 11.79 -1.41
C ALA A 25 13.64 10.70 -2.12
N ARG A 26 13.02 9.77 -1.39
CA ARG A 26 12.18 8.67 -1.95
C ARG A 26 10.72 9.03 -2.12
N LEU A 27 10.17 9.94 -1.33
CA LEU A 27 8.75 10.30 -1.36
C LEU A 27 8.23 10.66 -2.77
N PRO A 28 8.95 11.44 -3.61
CA PRO A 28 8.51 11.70 -4.98
C PRO A 28 8.30 10.41 -5.80
N THR A 29 9.19 9.42 -5.63
CA THR A 29 9.07 8.12 -6.33
C THR A 29 7.86 7.32 -5.82
N CYS A 30 7.57 7.36 -4.52
CA CYS A 30 6.38 6.73 -3.97
C CYS A 30 5.11 7.32 -4.60
N PHE A 31 5.01 8.64 -4.63
CA PHE A 31 3.85 9.35 -5.16
C PHE A 31 3.75 9.34 -6.69
N ALA A 32 4.84 9.07 -7.43
CA ALA A 32 4.77 8.84 -8.86
C ALA A 32 3.85 7.66 -9.23
N CYS A 33 3.80 6.62 -8.38
CA CYS A 33 2.91 5.47 -8.57
C CYS A 33 1.59 5.61 -7.80
N HIS A 34 1.64 6.10 -6.56
CA HIS A 34 0.48 6.17 -5.67
C HIS A 34 -0.33 7.46 -5.82
N GLY A 35 0.10 8.39 -6.70
CA GLY A 35 -0.53 9.69 -6.91
C GLY A 35 -0.04 10.76 -5.92
N GLU A 36 0.23 11.98 -6.41
CA GLU A 36 0.75 13.11 -5.59
C GLU A 36 -0.13 13.45 -4.39
N ASN A 37 -1.46 13.31 -4.57
CA ASN A 37 -2.47 13.51 -3.53
C ASN A 37 -2.92 12.20 -2.87
N GLY A 38 -2.21 11.09 -3.11
CA GLY A 38 -2.54 9.77 -2.60
C GLY A 38 -3.66 9.06 -3.39
N THR A 39 -4.07 9.55 -4.56
CA THR A 39 -5.05 8.88 -5.45
C THR A 39 -4.34 8.31 -6.67
N SER A 40 -4.09 7.01 -6.69
CA SER A 40 -3.38 6.34 -7.77
C SER A 40 -4.20 6.26 -9.05
N GLN A 41 -3.53 6.49 -10.20
CA GLN A 41 -4.08 6.29 -11.55
C GLN A 41 -3.51 5.03 -12.23
N ILE A 42 -2.54 4.37 -11.59
CA ILE A 42 -1.88 3.19 -12.15
C ILE A 42 -2.70 1.94 -11.80
N PRO A 43 -3.03 1.08 -12.78
CA PRO A 43 -3.76 -0.16 -12.52
C PRO A 43 -3.12 -1.00 -11.42
N GLU A 44 -3.97 -1.58 -10.57
CA GLU A 44 -3.61 -2.45 -9.43
C GLU A 44 -2.63 -1.83 -8.42
N THR A 45 -2.35 -0.53 -8.51
CA THR A 45 -1.57 0.22 -7.52
C THR A 45 -2.51 0.93 -6.56
N PRO A 46 -2.42 0.71 -5.25
CA PRO A 46 -3.39 1.28 -4.31
C PRO A 46 -3.28 2.80 -4.18
N SER A 47 -4.41 3.45 -4.02
CA SER A 47 -4.47 4.78 -3.46
C SER A 47 -4.09 4.75 -1.99
N LEU A 48 -3.33 5.74 -1.53
CA LEU A 48 -2.83 5.83 -0.15
C LEU A 48 -3.48 6.94 0.68
N GLY A 49 -4.20 7.86 0.05
CA GLY A 49 -4.77 9.02 0.73
C GLY A 49 -5.64 8.65 1.93
N ALA A 50 -5.48 9.37 3.03
CA ALA A 50 -6.16 9.14 4.31
C ALA A 50 -6.12 7.68 4.81
N GLN A 51 -5.11 6.89 4.41
CA GLN A 51 -4.91 5.56 4.97
C GLN A 51 -4.44 5.68 6.41
N THR A 52 -4.85 4.77 7.28
CA THR A 52 -4.47 4.81 8.69
C THR A 52 -2.95 4.69 8.85
N ALA A 53 -2.37 5.50 9.73
CA ALA A 53 -0.91 5.51 9.91
C ALA A 53 -0.38 4.16 10.41
N PHE A 54 -1.08 3.53 11.34
CA PHE A 54 -0.64 2.25 11.88
C PHE A 54 -0.66 1.14 10.83
N TYR A 55 -1.76 1.00 10.06
CA TYR A 55 -1.80 0.04 8.95
C TYR A 55 -0.69 0.31 7.94
N THR A 56 -0.47 1.57 7.57
CA THR A 56 0.58 1.94 6.60
C THR A 56 1.97 1.58 7.12
N THR A 57 2.27 1.86 8.40
CA THR A 57 3.54 1.48 9.03
C THR A 57 3.76 -0.03 8.97
N VAL A 58 2.73 -0.82 9.32
CA VAL A 58 2.80 -2.28 9.27
C VAL A 58 3.04 -2.80 7.85
N GLU A 59 2.31 -2.29 6.85
CA GLU A 59 2.49 -2.71 5.45
C GLU A 59 3.90 -2.38 4.93
N LEU A 60 4.41 -1.17 5.23
CA LEU A 60 5.77 -0.78 4.84
C LEU A 60 6.84 -1.65 5.51
N LEU A 61 6.65 -1.99 6.79
CA LEU A 61 7.52 -2.91 7.52
C LEU A 61 7.50 -4.31 6.87
N MET A 62 6.32 -4.83 6.57
CA MET A 62 6.18 -6.14 5.92
C MET A 62 6.87 -6.19 4.54
N PHE A 63 6.83 -5.11 3.77
CA PHE A 63 7.57 -5.01 2.52
C PHE A 63 9.08 -4.93 2.75
N ARG A 64 9.55 -4.07 3.66
CA ARG A 64 10.97 -3.90 3.97
C ARG A 64 11.60 -5.20 4.42
N ASP A 65 10.93 -5.92 5.31
CA ASP A 65 11.44 -7.15 5.92
C ASP A 65 11.07 -8.41 5.10
N LYS A 66 10.49 -8.23 3.90
CA LYS A 66 10.10 -9.30 2.97
C LYS A 66 9.13 -10.33 3.56
N LEU A 67 8.35 -9.92 4.57
CA LEU A 67 7.23 -10.70 5.11
C LEU A 67 6.06 -10.73 4.14
N ARG A 68 5.94 -9.69 3.31
CA ARG A 68 5.07 -9.60 2.15
C ARG A 68 5.93 -9.32 0.93
N VAL A 69 5.95 -10.26 -0.03
CA VAL A 69 6.75 -10.13 -1.26
C VAL A 69 5.89 -9.53 -2.37
N THR A 70 6.21 -8.33 -2.79
CA THR A 70 5.50 -7.60 -3.86
C THR A 70 6.45 -6.55 -4.45
N GLU A 71 6.96 -6.81 -5.63
CA GLU A 71 7.75 -5.82 -6.34
C GLU A 71 6.83 -4.78 -7.03
N PRO A 72 7.23 -3.51 -7.10
CA PRO A 72 8.54 -2.97 -6.66
C PRO A 72 8.60 -2.56 -5.17
N MET A 73 7.55 -2.81 -4.35
CA MET A 73 7.46 -2.29 -3.00
C MET A 73 8.58 -2.77 -2.08
N ASN A 74 9.08 -4.01 -2.25
CA ASN A 74 10.22 -4.51 -1.46
C ASN A 74 11.49 -3.69 -1.71
N GLU A 75 11.78 -3.29 -2.94
CA GLU A 75 12.92 -2.42 -3.24
C GLU A 75 12.66 -0.97 -2.80
N MET A 76 11.41 -0.47 -2.90
CA MET A 76 11.06 0.89 -2.46
C MET A 76 11.21 1.10 -0.96
N THR A 77 11.01 0.06 -0.15
CA THR A 77 11.10 0.14 1.32
C THR A 77 12.46 -0.28 1.87
N LYS A 78 13.30 -0.91 1.06
CA LYS A 78 14.61 -1.42 1.45
C LYS A 78 15.50 -0.35 2.08
N GLY A 79 16.02 -0.64 3.26
CA GLY A 79 16.93 0.24 4.00
C GLY A 79 16.28 1.47 4.64
N LEU A 80 14.94 1.59 4.62
CA LEU A 80 14.24 2.58 5.44
C LEU A 80 14.30 2.17 6.92
N SER A 81 14.55 3.12 7.80
CA SER A 81 14.48 2.91 9.24
C SER A 81 13.04 2.85 9.74
N ASP A 82 12.81 2.36 10.97
CA ASP A 82 11.47 2.38 11.58
C ASP A 82 10.92 3.81 11.68
N ALA A 83 11.79 4.79 11.97
CA ALA A 83 11.41 6.20 11.98
C ALA A 83 10.99 6.71 10.60
N ASP A 84 11.63 6.25 9.51
CA ASP A 84 11.23 6.58 8.15
C ASP A 84 9.86 5.97 7.81
N LEU A 85 9.60 4.71 8.21
CA LEU A 85 8.31 4.06 7.99
C LEU A 85 7.18 4.81 8.70
N GLN A 86 7.38 5.20 9.97
CA GLN A 86 6.43 6.00 10.74
C GLN A 86 6.20 7.36 10.11
N LYS A 87 7.27 8.08 9.74
CA LYS A 87 7.17 9.38 9.06
C LYS A 87 6.43 9.29 7.73
N ALA A 88 6.69 8.26 6.93
CA ALA A 88 5.96 8.02 5.68
C ALA A 88 4.46 7.78 5.93
N ALA A 89 4.13 6.95 6.92
CA ALA A 89 2.77 6.65 7.31
C ALA A 89 2.02 7.91 7.83
N ASP A 90 2.68 8.74 8.61
CA ASP A 90 2.13 10.03 9.09
C ASP A 90 1.85 11.00 7.95
N ILE A 91 2.72 11.07 6.94
CA ILE A 91 2.49 11.89 5.74
C ILE A 91 1.28 11.36 4.98
N ILE A 92 1.22 10.06 4.72
CA ILE A 92 0.15 9.39 3.97
C ILE A 92 -1.21 9.58 4.66
N SER A 93 -1.27 9.45 5.98
CA SER A 93 -2.51 9.59 6.75
C SER A 93 -3.13 10.99 6.67
N LYS A 94 -2.33 12.00 6.38
CA LYS A 94 -2.73 13.42 6.27
C LYS A 94 -3.13 13.82 4.85
N LEU A 95 -2.88 12.96 3.85
CA LEU A 95 -3.34 13.22 2.50
C LEU A 95 -4.88 13.17 2.43
N PRO A 96 -5.51 13.87 1.47
CA PRO A 96 -6.95 13.79 1.30
C PRO A 96 -7.40 12.35 0.98
N PRO A 97 -8.63 11.95 1.34
CA PRO A 97 -9.18 10.67 0.95
C PRO A 97 -9.15 10.49 -0.58
N PRO A 98 -8.93 9.27 -1.08
CA PRO A 98 -9.00 9.01 -2.51
C PRO A 98 -10.36 9.41 -3.08
N GLN A 99 -10.36 9.95 -4.30
CA GLN A 99 -11.61 10.25 -4.99
C GLN A 99 -12.24 8.93 -5.46
N PRO A 100 -13.55 8.72 -5.17
CA PRO A 100 -14.25 7.53 -5.66
C PRO A 100 -14.28 7.53 -7.19
N VAL A 101 -14.57 6.36 -7.76
CA VAL A 101 -14.82 6.21 -9.19
C VAL A 101 -15.94 7.18 -9.61
N SER A 102 -15.71 7.93 -10.68
CA SER A 102 -16.59 9.06 -11.12
C SER A 102 -17.72 8.64 -12.05
N ASP A 103 -17.98 7.35 -12.21
CA ASP A 103 -19.13 6.86 -12.99
C ASP A 103 -20.47 7.07 -12.24
N THR A 104 -21.57 6.87 -12.94
CA THR A 104 -22.90 6.80 -12.31
C THR A 104 -23.12 5.37 -11.83
N PRO A 105 -23.11 5.12 -10.50
CA PRO A 105 -23.24 3.75 -10.00
C PRO A 105 -24.64 3.19 -10.23
N ASP A 106 -24.73 1.91 -10.54
CA ASP A 106 -25.99 1.18 -10.53
C ASP A 106 -26.50 1.05 -9.08
N ALA A 107 -27.62 1.73 -8.79
CA ALA A 107 -28.17 1.81 -7.44
C ALA A 107 -28.56 0.42 -6.88
N ALA A 108 -29.11 -0.46 -7.72
CA ALA A 108 -29.51 -1.81 -7.29
C ALA A 108 -28.28 -2.68 -6.98
N ARG A 109 -27.22 -2.53 -7.78
CA ARG A 109 -25.92 -3.20 -7.54
C ARG A 109 -25.27 -2.70 -6.25
N MET A 110 -25.25 -1.39 -6.04
CA MET A 110 -24.73 -0.78 -4.80
C MET A 110 -25.43 -1.30 -3.56
N GLU A 111 -26.77 -1.44 -3.61
CA GLU A 111 -27.55 -1.94 -2.47
C GLU A 111 -27.27 -3.44 -2.21
N ARG A 112 -27.23 -4.27 -3.26
CA ARG A 112 -26.85 -5.70 -3.10
C ARG A 112 -25.45 -5.85 -2.52
N ALA A 113 -24.48 -5.09 -3.01
CA ALA A 113 -23.11 -5.15 -2.51
C ALA A 113 -22.95 -4.61 -1.08
N ARG A 114 -23.76 -3.60 -0.72
CA ARG A 114 -23.87 -3.13 0.67
C ARG A 114 -24.39 -4.23 1.59
N ALA A 115 -25.48 -4.90 1.19
CA ALA A 115 -26.05 -6.02 1.96
C ALA A 115 -25.04 -7.16 2.12
N LEU A 116 -24.30 -7.50 1.05
CA LEU A 116 -23.24 -8.50 1.06
C LEU A 116 -22.12 -8.14 2.07
N SER A 117 -21.70 -6.87 2.08
CA SER A 117 -20.69 -6.38 3.02
C SER A 117 -21.17 -6.44 4.47
N GLN A 118 -22.45 -6.13 4.73
CA GLN A 118 -23.04 -6.25 6.07
C GLN A 118 -23.17 -7.70 6.52
N GLN A 119 -23.60 -8.59 5.62
CA GLN A 119 -23.72 -10.03 5.88
C GLN A 119 -22.38 -10.65 6.29
N ASN A 120 -21.27 -10.19 5.69
CA ASN A 120 -19.93 -10.64 5.99
C ASN A 120 -19.21 -9.78 7.05
N HIS A 121 -19.95 -8.90 7.74
CA HIS A 121 -19.47 -8.07 8.86
C HIS A 121 -18.26 -7.17 8.55
N CYS A 122 -18.02 -6.83 7.28
CA CYS A 122 -16.88 -6.02 6.87
C CYS A 122 -16.82 -4.67 7.60
N ASN A 123 -17.98 -4.05 7.82
CA ASN A 123 -18.14 -2.77 8.50
C ASN A 123 -17.79 -2.80 10.00
N PHE A 124 -17.68 -3.96 10.64
CA PHE A 124 -17.32 -4.04 12.06
C PHE A 124 -15.85 -3.68 12.28
N CYS A 125 -14.96 -4.17 11.43
CA CYS A 125 -13.54 -3.85 11.48
C CYS A 125 -13.20 -2.58 10.69
N HIS A 126 -13.73 -2.46 9.46
CA HIS A 126 -13.41 -1.34 8.57
C HIS A 126 -14.22 -0.06 8.85
N GLN A 127 -15.04 -0.02 9.91
CA GLN A 127 -16.00 1.01 10.28
C GLN A 127 -17.20 1.10 9.32
N SER A 128 -18.28 1.75 9.77
CA SER A 128 -19.52 1.89 8.99
C SER A 128 -19.36 2.70 7.70
N ASN A 129 -18.38 3.60 7.66
CA ASN A 129 -18.01 4.41 6.50
C ASN A 129 -16.79 3.85 5.74
N TYR A 130 -16.27 2.68 6.12
CA TYR A 130 -15.09 2.04 5.53
C TYR A 130 -13.82 2.91 5.54
N ALA A 131 -13.72 3.86 6.49
CA ALA A 131 -12.54 4.70 6.65
C ALA A 131 -11.34 3.98 7.29
N GLY A 132 -11.57 2.80 7.88
CA GLY A 132 -10.57 2.06 8.61
C GLY A 132 -10.28 2.63 9.99
N GLN A 133 -9.50 1.92 10.79
CA GLN A 133 -9.05 2.34 12.12
C GLN A 133 -7.81 1.57 12.52
N GLU A 134 -6.86 2.21 13.18
CA GLU A 134 -5.61 1.58 13.64
C GLU A 134 -4.92 0.74 12.56
N ASN A 135 -4.82 -0.59 12.75
CA ASN A 135 -4.25 -1.54 11.79
C ASN A 135 -5.26 -2.04 10.74
N VAL A 136 -6.51 -1.63 10.80
CA VAL A 136 -7.54 -1.97 9.81
C VAL A 136 -7.60 -0.88 8.74
N PRO A 137 -7.40 -1.23 7.45
CA PRO A 137 -7.26 -0.21 6.40
C PRO A 137 -8.57 0.47 6.02
N ARG A 138 -8.41 1.71 5.52
CA ARG A 138 -9.43 2.40 4.74
C ARG A 138 -9.69 1.65 3.43
N LEU A 139 -10.96 1.42 3.11
CA LEU A 139 -11.44 0.79 1.87
C LEU A 139 -12.23 1.77 0.98
N ALA A 140 -12.90 2.76 1.59
CA ALA A 140 -13.71 3.72 0.85
C ALA A 140 -12.87 4.52 -0.15
N GLY A 141 -13.32 4.58 -1.40
CA GLY A 141 -12.66 5.26 -2.51
C GLY A 141 -11.39 4.56 -3.01
N GLN A 142 -11.08 3.37 -2.54
CA GLN A 142 -9.94 2.60 -3.05
C GLN A 142 -10.22 2.12 -4.47
N ARG A 143 -9.17 1.96 -5.28
CA ARG A 143 -9.26 1.44 -6.65
C ARG A 143 -9.95 0.08 -6.69
N GLU A 144 -10.92 -0.07 -7.59
CA GLU A 144 -11.70 -1.31 -7.76
C GLU A 144 -10.81 -2.52 -8.11
N ASP A 145 -9.89 -2.33 -9.06
CA ASP A 145 -8.94 -3.37 -9.49
C ASP A 145 -7.99 -3.82 -8.38
N TYR A 146 -7.52 -2.86 -7.55
CA TYR A 146 -6.68 -3.18 -6.40
C TYR A 146 -7.46 -3.91 -5.29
N LEU A 147 -8.69 -3.49 -4.99
CA LEU A 147 -9.55 -4.17 -4.02
C LEU A 147 -9.79 -5.63 -4.43
N LEU A 148 -10.13 -5.86 -5.71
CA LEU A 148 -10.34 -7.20 -6.24
C LEU A 148 -9.08 -8.07 -6.13
N LYS A 149 -7.92 -7.53 -6.52
CA LYS A 149 -6.62 -8.18 -6.37
C LYS A 149 -6.32 -8.52 -4.90
N ALA A 150 -6.57 -7.59 -3.98
CA ALA A 150 -6.31 -7.79 -2.56
C ALA A 150 -7.21 -8.88 -1.95
N LEU A 151 -8.51 -8.87 -2.25
CA LEU A 151 -9.48 -9.87 -1.77
C LEU A 151 -9.11 -11.28 -2.27
N ARG A 152 -8.78 -11.42 -3.55
CA ARG A 152 -8.30 -12.68 -4.12
C ARG A 152 -7.02 -13.15 -3.45
N GLY A 153 -6.07 -12.22 -3.25
CA GLY A 153 -4.81 -12.54 -2.62
C GLY A 153 -4.93 -12.98 -1.16
N TYR A 154 -5.89 -12.46 -0.41
CA TYR A 154 -6.19 -12.97 0.94
C TYR A 154 -6.80 -14.37 0.90
N ARG A 155 -7.73 -14.65 -0.04
CA ARG A 155 -8.36 -15.97 -0.17
C ARG A 155 -7.36 -17.07 -0.54
N ASP A 156 -6.44 -16.78 -1.46
CA ASP A 156 -5.45 -17.75 -1.97
C ASP A 156 -4.10 -17.71 -1.24
N ASN A 157 -3.99 -16.89 -0.17
CA ASN A 157 -2.78 -16.69 0.62
C ASN A 157 -1.57 -16.13 -0.15
N SER A 158 -1.75 -15.58 -1.35
CA SER A 158 -0.70 -14.86 -2.06
C SER A 158 -0.43 -13.49 -1.45
N ARG A 159 -1.44 -12.90 -0.77
CA ARG A 159 -1.30 -11.72 0.09
C ARG A 159 -1.36 -12.14 1.55
N ARG A 160 -0.22 -12.19 2.21
CA ARG A 160 -0.17 -12.37 3.66
C ARG A 160 -0.44 -11.03 4.35
N GLY A 161 -1.42 -10.99 5.24
CA GLY A 161 -1.67 -9.88 6.14
C GLY A 161 -0.77 -9.97 7.39
N TYR A 162 -0.81 -8.93 8.20
CA TYR A 162 -0.16 -8.93 9.53
C TYR A 162 -0.77 -9.99 10.44
N ASP A 163 -2.09 -10.21 10.32
CA ASP A 163 -2.82 -11.28 10.98
C ASP A 163 -3.67 -12.06 9.96
N ALA A 164 -4.25 -13.18 10.39
CA ALA A 164 -5.01 -14.07 9.54
C ALA A 164 -6.47 -13.64 9.32
N GLN A 165 -6.98 -12.62 10.02
CA GLN A 165 -8.42 -12.30 10.07
C GLN A 165 -9.02 -12.08 8.69
N MET A 166 -8.36 -11.30 7.83
CA MET A 166 -8.89 -11.07 6.47
C MET A 166 -8.95 -12.36 5.64
N SER A 167 -7.94 -13.22 5.74
CA SER A 167 -7.94 -14.51 5.03
C SER A 167 -9.07 -15.41 5.52
N GLU A 168 -9.35 -15.42 6.82
CA GLU A 168 -10.45 -16.20 7.41
C GLU A 168 -11.82 -15.69 6.93
N VAL A 169 -12.04 -14.37 6.95
CA VAL A 169 -13.30 -13.76 6.50
C VAL A 169 -13.59 -14.07 5.03
N VAL A 170 -12.59 -13.98 4.16
CA VAL A 170 -12.80 -14.13 2.70
C VAL A 170 -12.69 -15.58 2.22
N TYR A 171 -12.26 -16.52 3.06
CA TYR A 171 -11.98 -17.90 2.67
C TYR A 171 -13.17 -18.61 1.99
N ALA A 172 -14.37 -18.45 2.53
CA ALA A 172 -15.59 -19.10 2.03
C ALA A 172 -16.32 -18.27 0.94
N MET A 173 -15.84 -17.04 0.64
CA MET A 173 -16.51 -16.16 -0.32
C MET A 173 -16.20 -16.56 -1.77
N LYS A 174 -17.14 -16.29 -2.65
CA LYS A 174 -16.99 -16.54 -4.09
C LYS A 174 -16.31 -15.36 -4.79
N ASP A 175 -15.78 -15.60 -5.97
CA ASP A 175 -15.12 -14.53 -6.76
C ASP A 175 -16.11 -13.45 -7.19
N GLU A 176 -17.37 -13.82 -7.47
CA GLU A 176 -18.44 -12.88 -7.77
C GLU A 176 -18.71 -11.91 -6.61
N ASP A 177 -18.62 -12.39 -5.36
CA ASP A 177 -18.77 -11.57 -4.16
C ASP A 177 -17.66 -10.51 -4.09
N PHE A 178 -16.44 -10.88 -4.46
CA PHE A 178 -15.31 -9.93 -4.50
C PHE A 178 -15.51 -8.84 -5.55
N VAL A 179 -16.03 -9.19 -6.72
CA VAL A 179 -16.34 -8.22 -7.78
C VAL A 179 -17.40 -7.22 -7.31
N GLU A 180 -18.43 -7.68 -6.59
CA GLU A 180 -19.47 -6.81 -6.04
C GLU A 180 -18.93 -5.92 -4.91
N LEU A 181 -18.14 -6.47 -3.99
CA LEU A 181 -17.52 -5.70 -2.91
C LEU A 181 -16.54 -4.65 -3.42
N ALA A 182 -15.68 -5.01 -4.38
CA ALA A 182 -14.73 -4.07 -4.99
C ALA A 182 -15.47 -2.93 -5.70
N TYR A 183 -16.53 -3.23 -6.46
CA TYR A 183 -17.40 -2.24 -7.09
C TYR A 183 -17.99 -1.25 -6.07
N PHE A 184 -18.55 -1.77 -4.99
CA PHE A 184 -19.17 -0.98 -3.93
C PHE A 184 -18.17 -0.06 -3.23
N LEU A 185 -17.09 -0.63 -2.73
CA LEU A 185 -16.09 0.08 -1.91
C LEU A 185 -15.38 1.19 -2.71
N ALA A 186 -15.11 0.96 -3.99
CA ALA A 186 -14.48 1.94 -4.86
C ALA A 186 -15.35 3.18 -5.11
N ARG A 187 -16.66 3.11 -4.89
CA ARG A 187 -17.63 4.20 -5.10
C ARG A 187 -18.08 4.89 -3.82
N LEU A 188 -17.55 4.46 -2.67
CA LEU A 188 -17.78 5.16 -1.39
C LEU A 188 -16.87 6.38 -1.25
N LYS A 189 -17.37 7.41 -0.53
CA LYS A 189 -16.62 8.63 -0.17
C LYS A 189 -15.95 8.50 1.18
#